data_b91face815617162a8abb096eca5c2db
#
_entry.id   b91face815617162a8abb096eca5c2db
#
_cell.length_a   1.000
_cell.length_b   1.000
_cell.length_c   1.000
_cell.angle_alpha   90.00
_cell.angle_beta   90.00
_cell.angle_gamma   90.00
#
_symmetry.space_group_name_H-M   'P 1'
#
loop_
_entity.id
_entity.type
_entity.pdbx_description
1 polymer ?
#
loop_
_entity_poly.entity_id
_entity_poly.type
_entity_poly.pdbx_seq_one_letter_code
_entity_poly.pdbx_strand_id
1 'polypeptide(L)'
;MSILINKQTRVVVQGITGHEGSFHTRQMIDYGTEIVAGVTPGRGGEWVLDGKVPVFDSVKQATETTMANTSVIFVPARHASDAILEAADAGISLIVCITEGIPV
;
A
#
# COMPACT_ATOMS: atom_id res chain seq x y z
N MET A 1 -5.19 9.57 -11.87
CA MET A 1 -5.84 8.30 -11.55
C MET A 1 -6.86 8.54 -10.48
N SER A 2 -8.07 8.10 -10.69
CA SER A 2 -9.10 8.23 -9.66
C SER A 2 -9.32 6.90 -8.99
N ILE A 3 -9.06 6.85 -7.70
CA ILE A 3 -9.44 5.73 -6.86
C ILE A 3 -10.74 6.15 -6.21
N LEU A 4 -11.71 5.24 -6.17
CA LEU A 4 -12.96 5.52 -5.49
C LEU A 4 -12.67 5.68 -4.00
N ILE A 5 -12.57 6.92 -3.57
CA ILE A 5 -12.25 7.25 -2.18
C ILE A 5 -13.51 7.76 -1.52
N ASN A 6 -13.86 7.15 -0.40
CA ASN A 6 -14.95 7.63 0.44
C ASN A 6 -14.45 7.70 1.89
N LYS A 7 -15.31 8.10 2.79
CA LYS A 7 -14.92 8.27 4.20
C LYS A 7 -14.50 6.96 4.86
N GLN A 8 -14.82 5.83 4.26
CA GLN A 8 -14.51 4.52 4.82
C GLN A 8 -13.30 3.87 4.17
N THR A 9 -12.70 4.52 3.17
CA THR A 9 -11.54 3.97 2.48
C THR A 9 -10.30 4.12 3.37
N ARG A 10 -9.67 2.99 3.68
CA ARG A 10 -8.43 2.92 4.45
C ARG A 10 -7.40 2.20 3.64
N VAL A 11 -6.34 2.88 3.28
CA VAL A 11 -5.39 2.41 2.30
C VAL A 11 -4.11 1.89 2.95
N VAL A 12 -3.71 0.69 2.56
CA VAL A 12 -2.38 0.17 2.83
C VAL A 12 -1.57 0.24 1.53
N VAL A 13 -0.32 0.66 1.62
CA VAL A 13 0.56 0.76 0.45
C VAL A 13 1.61 -0.33 0.52
N GLN A 14 1.55 -1.27 -0.41
CA GLN A 14 2.58 -2.32 -0.52
C GLN A 14 3.74 -1.78 -1.35
N GLY A 15 4.95 -1.92 -0.82
CA GLY A 15 6.14 -1.35 -1.44
C GLY A 15 6.36 0.11 -1.08
N ILE A 16 5.88 0.52 0.09
CA ILE A 16 5.90 1.92 0.51
C ILE A 16 7.31 2.48 0.65
N THR A 17 8.29 1.65 0.95
CA THR A 17 9.68 2.11 1.14
C THR A 17 10.42 2.29 -0.16
N GLY A 18 9.87 1.82 -1.28
CA GLY A 18 10.47 2.05 -2.58
C GLY A 18 10.31 3.50 -3.02
N HIS A 19 11.12 3.92 -3.98
CA HIS A 19 11.10 5.31 -4.47
C HIS A 19 9.71 5.71 -4.98
N GLU A 20 9.13 4.90 -5.84
CA GLU A 20 7.82 5.18 -6.42
C GLU A 20 6.71 5.12 -5.37
N GLY A 21 6.75 4.08 -4.51
CA GLY A 21 5.75 3.93 -3.46
C GLY A 21 5.74 5.12 -2.52
N SER A 22 6.93 5.55 -2.10
CA SER A 22 7.08 6.68 -1.20
C SER A 22 6.58 7.98 -1.83
N PHE A 23 6.98 8.23 -3.08
CA PHE A 23 6.60 9.44 -3.81
C PHE A 23 5.09 9.52 -3.99
N HIS A 24 4.48 8.45 -4.50
CA HIS A 24 3.04 8.46 -4.76
C HIS A 24 2.21 8.46 -3.48
N THR A 25 2.72 7.83 -2.41
CA THR A 25 2.02 7.86 -1.12
C THR A 25 1.98 9.27 -0.57
N ARG A 26 3.08 10.02 -0.68
CA ARG A 26 3.10 11.41 -0.23
C ARG A 26 2.07 12.24 -1.00
N GLN A 27 1.96 12.02 -2.30
CA GLN A 27 0.97 12.72 -3.11
C GLN A 27 -0.46 12.35 -2.70
N MET A 28 -0.71 11.07 -2.42
CA MET A 28 -2.04 10.63 -1.99
C MET A 28 -2.43 11.26 -0.66
N ILE A 29 -1.50 11.34 0.28
CA ILE A 29 -1.76 11.98 1.57
C ILE A 29 -2.08 13.46 1.37
N ASP A 30 -1.31 14.14 0.53
CA ASP A 30 -1.55 15.56 0.23
C ASP A 30 -2.92 15.79 -0.41
N TYR A 31 -3.40 14.80 -1.13
CA TYR A 31 -4.69 14.86 -1.80
C TYR A 31 -5.86 14.53 -0.86
N GLY A 32 -5.58 14.09 0.35
CA GLY A 32 -6.61 13.77 1.35
C GLY A 32 -6.94 12.31 1.49
N THR A 33 -6.18 11.42 0.86
CA THR A 33 -6.37 9.96 0.99
C THR A 33 -5.90 9.50 2.36
N GLU A 34 -6.70 8.67 3.02
CA GLU A 34 -6.31 8.12 4.31
C GLU A 34 -5.40 6.90 4.12
N ILE A 35 -4.11 7.10 4.28
CA ILE A 35 -3.11 6.04 4.25
C ILE A 35 -2.87 5.59 5.69
N VAL A 36 -3.28 4.37 6.01
CA VAL A 36 -3.21 3.89 7.40
C VAL A 36 -1.97 3.05 7.66
N ALA A 37 -1.35 2.49 6.62
CA ALA A 37 -0.19 1.61 6.81
C ALA A 37 0.59 1.46 5.51
N GLY A 38 1.84 1.02 5.66
CA GLY A 38 2.63 0.55 4.54
C GLY A 38 3.08 -0.88 4.79
N VAL A 39 3.45 -1.59 3.76
CA VAL A 39 3.95 -2.95 3.86
C VAL A 39 5.23 -3.07 3.06
N THR A 40 6.29 -3.48 3.72
CA THR A 40 7.54 -3.89 3.08
C THR A 40 8.12 -5.03 3.90
N PRO A 41 8.22 -6.23 3.34
CA PRO A 41 8.75 -7.37 4.11
C PRO A 41 10.13 -7.07 4.66
N GLY A 42 10.34 -7.38 5.92
CA GLY A 42 11.60 -7.17 6.62
C GLY A 42 11.75 -5.77 7.22
N ARG A 43 10.82 -4.87 7.00
CA ARG A 43 10.90 -3.49 7.51
C ARG A 43 9.76 -3.14 8.48
N GLY A 44 9.07 -4.16 8.97
CA GLY A 44 8.01 -3.95 9.95
C GLY A 44 8.56 -3.27 11.20
N GLY A 45 7.79 -2.37 11.75
CA GLY A 45 8.20 -1.57 12.90
C GLY A 45 8.80 -0.22 12.55
N GLU A 46 9.14 0.02 11.29
CA GLU A 46 9.60 1.35 10.86
C GLU A 46 8.41 2.28 10.66
N TRP A 47 8.70 3.57 10.68
CA TRP A 47 7.73 4.60 10.34
C TRP A 47 8.30 5.43 9.20
N VAL A 48 7.46 5.74 8.23
CA VAL A 48 7.88 6.50 7.05
C VAL A 48 7.05 7.77 6.92
N LEU A 49 7.42 8.60 5.94
CA LEU A 49 6.71 9.86 5.64
C LEU A 49 6.62 10.75 6.88
N ASP A 50 7.79 11.04 7.44
CA ASP A 50 7.93 11.90 8.61
C ASP A 50 7.24 11.34 9.84
N GLY A 51 7.24 10.01 9.97
CA GLY A 51 6.67 9.33 11.12
C GLY A 51 5.16 9.21 11.09
N LYS A 52 4.54 9.45 9.95
CA LYS A 52 3.08 9.46 9.86
C LYS A 52 2.49 8.09 9.52
N VAL A 53 3.28 7.19 8.89
CA VAL A 53 2.76 5.93 8.39
C VAL A 53 3.59 4.78 8.94
N PRO A 54 2.97 3.86 9.70
CA PRO A 54 3.69 2.68 10.19
C PRO A 54 3.86 1.65 9.08
N VAL A 55 4.97 0.92 9.13
CA VAL A 55 5.29 -0.13 8.17
C VAL A 55 5.13 -1.48 8.83
N PHE A 56 4.54 -2.42 8.10
CA PHE A 56 4.33 -3.80 8.55
C PHE A 56 5.05 -4.76 7.61
N ASP A 57 5.32 -5.96 8.08
CA ASP A 57 5.96 -7.00 7.28
C ASP A 57 5.02 -7.69 6.32
N SER A 58 3.72 -7.66 6.60
CA SER A 58 2.73 -8.31 5.75
C SER A 58 1.43 -7.51 5.71
N VAL A 59 0.65 -7.73 4.66
CA VAL A 59 -0.66 -7.09 4.52
C VAL A 59 -1.60 -7.57 5.61
N LYS A 60 -1.51 -8.85 5.96
CA LYS A 60 -2.35 -9.40 7.02
C LYS A 60 -2.15 -8.66 8.34
N GLN A 61 -0.90 -8.45 8.73
CA GLN A 61 -0.60 -7.70 9.96
C GLN A 61 -1.13 -6.28 9.88
N ALA A 62 -0.95 -5.63 8.74
CA ALA A 62 -1.41 -4.27 8.54
C ALA A 62 -2.93 -4.19 8.64
N THR A 63 -3.66 -5.11 8.00
CA THR A 63 -5.13 -5.09 8.02
C THR A 63 -5.67 -5.40 9.41
N GLU A 64 -5.06 -6.32 10.13
CA GLU A 64 -5.50 -6.66 11.48
C GLU A 64 -5.31 -5.50 12.45
N THR A 65 -4.29 -4.69 12.23
CA THR A 65 -4.00 -3.57 13.13
C THR A 65 -4.76 -2.31 12.75
N THR A 66 -4.94 -2.05 11.44
CA THR A 66 -5.45 -0.75 10.98
C THR A 66 -6.83 -0.84 10.34
N MET A 67 -7.34 -2.04 10.13
CA MET A 67 -8.63 -2.25 9.45
C MET A 67 -8.60 -1.73 8.00
N ALA A 68 -7.46 -1.80 7.34
CA ALA A 68 -7.34 -1.38 5.96
C ALA A 68 -8.26 -2.22 5.05
N ASN A 69 -8.85 -1.58 4.07
CA ASN A 69 -9.76 -2.26 3.12
C ASN A 69 -9.34 -2.09 1.67
N THR A 70 -8.34 -1.26 1.42
CA THR A 70 -7.87 -0.96 0.06
C THR A 70 -6.36 -1.07 0.04
N SER A 71 -5.82 -1.68 -1.00
CA SER A 71 -4.37 -1.77 -1.17
C SER A 71 -3.94 -1.10 -2.47
N VAL A 72 -2.91 -0.28 -2.40
CA VAL A 72 -2.23 0.25 -3.58
C VAL A 72 -0.84 -0.37 -3.59
N ILE A 73 -0.47 -1.01 -4.68
CA ILE A 73 0.73 -1.83 -4.77
C ILE A 73 1.74 -1.17 -5.71
N PHE A 74 2.92 -0.87 -5.18
CA PHE A 74 4.04 -0.34 -5.95
C PHE A 74 5.20 -1.32 -5.85
N VAL A 75 5.21 -2.34 -6.69
CA VAL A 75 6.29 -3.33 -6.71
C VAL A 75 6.70 -3.58 -8.16
N PRO A 76 7.92 -4.09 -8.39
CA PRO A 76 8.32 -4.48 -9.74
C PRO A 76 7.35 -5.50 -10.33
N ALA A 77 7.19 -5.50 -11.65
CA ALA A 77 6.24 -6.36 -12.33
C ALA A 77 6.39 -7.83 -11.96
N ARG A 78 7.63 -8.30 -11.75
CA ARG A 78 7.90 -9.69 -11.41
C ARG A 78 7.36 -10.12 -10.05
N HIS A 79 7.03 -9.15 -9.19
CA HIS A 79 6.47 -9.42 -7.86
C HIS A 79 4.99 -9.07 -7.75
N ALA A 80 4.40 -8.56 -8.82
CA ALA A 80 3.04 -8.04 -8.77
C ALA A 80 2.00 -9.11 -8.43
N SER A 81 2.10 -10.31 -9.02
CA SER A 81 1.14 -11.37 -8.74
C SER A 81 1.16 -11.79 -7.27
N ASP A 82 2.35 -11.93 -6.69
CA ASP A 82 2.47 -12.31 -5.29
C ASP A 82 1.88 -11.24 -4.37
N ALA A 83 2.11 -9.97 -4.68
CA ALA A 83 1.58 -8.86 -3.90
C ALA A 83 0.06 -8.80 -3.97
N ILE A 84 -0.50 -9.03 -5.16
CA ILE A 84 -1.95 -9.06 -5.34
C ILE A 84 -2.58 -10.20 -4.55
N LEU A 85 -1.97 -11.40 -4.63
CA LEU A 85 -2.48 -12.55 -3.89
C LEU A 85 -2.40 -12.33 -2.39
N GLU A 86 -1.32 -11.73 -1.91
CA GLU A 86 -1.18 -11.41 -0.50
C GLU A 86 -2.29 -10.47 -0.03
N ALA A 87 -2.59 -9.43 -0.79
CA ALA A 87 -3.65 -8.50 -0.44
C ALA A 87 -5.03 -9.18 -0.45
N ALA A 88 -5.29 -10.01 -1.46
CA ALA A 88 -6.55 -10.74 -1.55
C ALA A 88 -6.72 -11.69 -0.37
N ASP A 89 -5.67 -12.42 -0.01
CA ASP A 89 -5.70 -13.35 1.12
C ASP A 89 -5.92 -12.63 2.45
N ALA A 90 -5.50 -11.39 2.55
CA ALA A 90 -5.69 -10.59 3.77
C ALA A 90 -7.09 -9.97 3.85
N GLY A 91 -7.95 -10.20 2.86
CA GLY A 91 -9.32 -9.70 2.87
C GLY A 91 -9.50 -8.30 2.33
N ILE A 92 -8.51 -7.79 1.59
CA ILE A 92 -8.63 -6.46 0.97
C ILE A 92 -9.68 -6.50 -0.13
N SER A 93 -10.62 -5.56 -0.09
CA SER A 93 -11.73 -5.53 -1.02
C SER A 93 -11.43 -4.78 -2.32
N LEU A 94 -10.48 -3.84 -2.32
CA LEU A 94 -10.09 -3.13 -3.53
C LEU A 94 -8.57 -3.15 -3.64
N ILE A 95 -8.05 -3.64 -4.75
CA ILE A 95 -6.62 -3.75 -4.99
C ILE A 95 -6.28 -2.98 -6.26
N VAL A 96 -5.40 -1.99 -6.13
CA VAL A 96 -4.90 -1.22 -7.26
C VAL A 96 -3.41 -1.51 -7.39
N CYS A 97 -3.00 -2.08 -8.51
CA CYS A 97 -1.62 -2.44 -8.73
C CYS A 97 -1.00 -1.53 -9.76
N ILE A 98 0.05 -0.82 -9.38
CA ILE A 98 0.79 0.06 -10.26
C ILE A 98 2.19 -0.52 -10.39
N THR A 99 2.51 -1.03 -11.58
CA THR A 99 3.81 -1.65 -11.82
C THR A 99 4.59 -0.82 -12.82
N GLU A 100 5.88 -0.75 -12.59
CA GLU A 100 6.79 -0.10 -13.53
C GLU A 100 7.49 -1.13 -14.40
N GLY A 101 7.95 -0.68 -15.55
CA GLY A 101 8.72 -1.52 -16.43
C GLY A 101 7.91 -2.53 -17.22
N ILE A 102 6.59 -2.38 -17.26
CA ILE A 102 5.77 -3.21 -18.13
C ILE A 102 5.90 -2.65 -19.53
N PRO A 103 6.38 -3.44 -20.50
CA PRO A 103 6.46 -2.97 -21.87
C PRO A 103 5.06 -2.73 -22.40
N VAL A 104 4.92 -1.66 -23.09
CA VAL A 104 3.65 -1.30 -23.71
C VAL A 104 3.59 -1.93 -25.08
#